data_d254605e2e5c3a6a34994f0e0bc4dea7
#
_entry.id   d254605e2e5c3a6a34994f0e0bc4dea7
#
_cell.length_a   1.000
_cell.length_b   1.000
_cell.length_c   1.000
_cell.angle_alpha   90.00
_cell.angle_beta   90.00
_cell.angle_gamma   90.00
#
_symmetry.space_group_name_H-M   'P 1'
#
loop_
_entity.id
_entity.type
_entity.pdbx_description
1 polymer ?
#
loop_
_entity_poly.entity_id
_entity_poly.type
_entity_poly.pdbx_seq_one_letter_code
_entity_poly.pdbx_strand_id
1 'polypeptide(L)'
;MPILETIVCQTMRGKEARFERMVKARVELSKRQIGCINSWHGISNSDQYLYLIQTAYQNLEQFHVIKKLIEDTLDVKDGGLESCLSGPPLLGLFEIDESALELKK
;
A
#
# COMPACT_ATOMS: atom_id res chain seq x y z
N MET A 1 -3.80 -14.00 -13.23
CA MET A 1 -2.67 -13.04 -13.29
C MET A 1 -2.55 -12.33 -11.97
N PRO A 2 -1.37 -12.22 -11.41
CA PRO A 2 -1.16 -11.39 -10.24
C PRO A 2 -1.49 -9.93 -10.52
N ILE A 3 -1.94 -9.25 -9.46
CA ILE A 3 -2.32 -7.83 -9.51
C ILE A 3 -1.37 -7.06 -8.61
N LEU A 4 -0.82 -5.98 -9.13
CA LEU A 4 0.00 -5.04 -8.35
C LEU A 4 -0.79 -3.76 -8.12
N GLU A 5 -1.05 -3.46 -6.86
CA GLU A 5 -1.60 -2.16 -6.47
C GLU A 5 -0.45 -1.22 -6.20
N THR A 6 -0.49 -0.05 -6.81
CA THR A 6 0.53 0.98 -6.61
C THR A 6 -0.13 2.26 -6.14
N ILE A 7 0.36 2.80 -5.04
CA ILE A 7 -0.08 4.08 -4.49
C ILE A 7 1.13 4.99 -4.40
N VAL A 8 1.05 6.15 -5.05
CA VAL A 8 2.06 7.21 -4.91
C VAL A 8 1.36 8.38 -4.26
N CYS A 9 1.87 8.83 -3.13
CA CYS A 9 1.19 9.86 -2.34
C CYS A 9 2.19 10.76 -1.62
N GLN A 10 1.71 11.93 -1.23
CA GLN A 10 2.53 12.93 -0.57
C GLN A 10 1.90 13.31 0.76
N THR A 11 2.69 13.24 1.85
CA THR A 11 2.19 13.56 3.19
C THR A 11 2.21 15.05 3.44
N MET A 12 1.33 15.49 4.34
CA MET A 12 1.41 16.84 4.88
C MET A 12 2.60 16.97 5.82
N ARG A 13 3.20 18.16 5.84
CA ARG A 13 4.25 18.47 6.81
C ARG A 13 3.71 18.32 8.23
N GLY A 14 4.52 17.71 9.08
CA GLY A 14 4.15 17.45 10.47
C GLY A 14 3.37 16.17 10.69
N LYS A 15 2.98 15.48 9.62
CA LYS A 15 2.26 14.21 9.72
C LYS A 15 3.08 13.00 9.29
N GLU A 16 4.37 13.19 9.03
CA GLU A 16 5.25 12.13 8.51
C GLU A 16 5.29 10.92 9.44
N ALA A 17 5.48 11.14 10.74
CA ALA A 17 5.58 10.04 11.70
C ALA A 17 4.28 9.26 11.81
N ARG A 18 3.15 9.95 11.84
CA ARG A 18 1.85 9.32 11.87
C ARG A 18 1.59 8.51 10.60
N PHE A 19 1.90 9.10 9.44
CA PHE A 19 1.74 8.44 8.15
C PHE A 19 2.57 7.16 8.09
N GLU A 20 3.82 7.24 8.54
CA GLU A 20 4.71 6.08 8.54
C GLU A 20 4.16 4.92 9.38
N ARG A 21 3.63 5.23 10.56
CA ARG A 21 3.00 4.20 11.40
C ARG A 21 1.79 3.58 10.71
N MET A 22 0.97 4.40 10.05
CA MET A 22 -0.21 3.91 9.34
C MET A 22 0.17 3.01 8.17
N VAL A 23 1.18 3.40 7.40
CA VAL A 23 1.67 2.60 6.27
C VAL A 23 2.22 1.27 6.74
N LYS A 24 3.04 1.28 7.80
CA LYS A 24 3.58 0.04 8.36
C LYS A 24 2.50 -0.92 8.81
N ALA A 25 1.46 -0.40 9.46
CA ALA A 25 0.34 -1.22 9.90
C ALA A 25 -0.40 -1.84 8.71
N ARG A 26 -0.62 -1.07 7.64
CA ARG A 26 -1.28 -1.58 6.42
C ARG A 26 -0.44 -2.66 5.74
N VAL A 27 0.84 -2.42 5.58
CA VAL A 27 1.75 -3.38 4.97
C VAL A 27 1.78 -4.68 5.76
N GLU A 28 1.91 -4.59 7.08
CA GLU A 28 1.95 -5.78 7.93
C GLU A 28 0.64 -6.56 7.91
N LEU A 29 -0.50 -5.87 7.97
CA LEU A 29 -1.79 -6.54 7.90
C LEU A 29 -1.99 -7.21 6.55
N SER A 30 -1.64 -6.52 5.46
CA SER A 30 -1.75 -7.08 4.10
C SER A 30 -0.91 -8.33 3.95
N LYS A 31 0.34 -8.31 4.40
CA LYS A 31 1.27 -9.43 4.25
C LYS A 31 0.78 -10.70 4.94
N ARG A 32 -0.01 -10.56 5.99
CA ARG A 32 -0.53 -11.72 6.74
C ARG A 32 -1.75 -12.36 6.08
N GLN A 33 -2.32 -11.74 5.06
CA GLN A 33 -3.54 -12.26 4.44
C GLN A 33 -3.23 -13.31 3.40
N ILE A 34 -4.04 -14.38 3.38
CA ILE A 34 -4.02 -15.34 2.28
C ILE A 34 -4.46 -14.60 1.03
N GLY A 35 -3.73 -14.77 -0.06
CA GLY A 35 -3.99 -14.06 -1.31
C GLY A 35 -3.11 -12.84 -1.51
N CYS A 36 -2.37 -12.40 -0.50
CA CYS A 36 -1.35 -11.39 -0.65
C CYS A 36 0.00 -12.07 -0.90
N ILE A 37 0.64 -11.70 -2.00
CA ILE A 37 1.97 -12.25 -2.33
C ILE A 37 3.03 -11.52 -1.53
N ASN A 38 2.98 -10.19 -1.51
CA ASN A 38 3.88 -9.36 -0.73
C ASN A 38 3.36 -7.92 -0.68
N SER A 39 3.85 -7.15 0.26
CA SER A 39 3.52 -5.74 0.39
C SER A 39 4.74 -5.00 0.92
N TRP A 40 4.96 -3.79 0.43
CA TRP A 40 6.10 -2.97 0.84
C TRP A 40 5.80 -1.50 0.62
N HIS A 41 6.63 -0.66 1.21
CA HIS A 41 6.57 0.78 0.99
C HIS A 41 7.97 1.34 0.89
N GLY A 42 8.06 2.52 0.33
CA GLY A 42 9.31 3.24 0.21
C GLY A 42 9.08 4.73 0.27
N ILE A 43 10.16 5.47 0.50
CA ILE A 43 10.16 6.91 0.49
C ILE A 43 11.10 7.38 -0.62
N SER A 44 10.75 8.49 -1.27
CA SER A 44 11.60 9.07 -2.29
C SER A 44 12.97 9.44 -1.71
N ASN A 45 14.03 9.21 -2.48
CA ASN A 45 15.38 9.59 -2.08
C ASN A 45 15.65 11.08 -2.22
N SER A 46 14.71 11.83 -2.81
CA SER A 46 14.87 13.27 -3.04
C SER A 46 13.75 14.11 -2.41
N ASP A 47 12.70 13.48 -1.90
CA ASP A 47 11.56 14.18 -1.31
C ASP A 47 11.03 13.36 -0.12
N GLN A 48 11.28 13.86 1.08
CA GLN A 48 10.92 13.17 2.33
C GLN A 48 9.41 13.06 2.56
N TYR A 49 8.59 13.71 1.73
CA TYR A 49 7.13 13.66 1.83
C TYR A 49 6.50 12.76 0.78
N LEU A 50 7.28 12.25 -0.17
CA LEU A 50 6.77 11.44 -1.27
C LEU A 50 6.99 9.96 -0.98
N TYR A 51 5.89 9.20 -0.97
CA TYR A 51 5.90 7.78 -0.61
C TYR A 51 5.33 6.91 -1.72
N LEU A 52 5.83 5.70 -1.76
CA LEU A 52 5.33 4.63 -2.63
C LEU A 52 4.85 3.48 -1.74
N ILE A 53 3.66 2.95 -2.03
CA ILE A 53 3.15 1.75 -1.37
C ILE A 53 2.74 0.78 -2.47
N GLN A 54 3.24 -0.45 -2.42
CA GLN A 54 2.89 -1.46 -3.39
C GLN A 54 2.51 -2.75 -2.69
N THR A 55 1.46 -3.38 -3.21
CA THR A 55 0.99 -4.67 -2.71
C THR A 55 0.65 -5.55 -3.89
N ALA A 56 1.21 -6.75 -3.89
CA ALA A 56 0.96 -7.74 -4.93
C ALA A 56 -0.04 -8.78 -4.41
N TYR A 57 -1.09 -9.02 -5.20
CA TYR A 57 -2.16 -9.96 -4.89
C TYR A 57 -2.17 -11.09 -5.91
N GLN A 58 -2.63 -12.27 -5.50
CA GLN A 58 -2.71 -13.42 -6.40
C GLN A 58 -3.65 -13.18 -7.56
N ASN A 59 -4.73 -12.43 -7.33
CA ASN A 59 -5.70 -12.08 -8.36
C ASN A 59 -6.56 -10.91 -7.90
N LEU A 60 -7.43 -10.43 -8.77
CA LEU A 60 -8.28 -9.27 -8.50
C LEU A 60 -9.28 -9.52 -7.36
N GLU A 61 -9.79 -10.76 -7.26
CA GLU A 61 -10.71 -11.11 -6.19
C GLU A 61 -10.05 -10.94 -4.83
N GLN A 62 -8.83 -11.42 -4.67
CA GLN A 62 -8.08 -11.28 -3.41
C GLN A 62 -7.76 -9.81 -3.10
N PHE A 63 -7.48 -9.02 -4.13
CA PHE A 63 -7.32 -7.58 -3.94
C PHE A 63 -8.58 -6.98 -3.27
N HIS A 64 -9.76 -7.26 -3.79
CA HIS A 64 -11.00 -6.72 -3.23
C HIS A 64 -11.25 -7.17 -1.80
N VAL A 65 -11.01 -8.45 -1.51
CA VAL A 65 -11.21 -9.01 -0.17
C VAL A 65 -10.28 -8.34 0.83
N ILE A 66 -9.00 -8.26 0.51
CA ILE A 66 -7.99 -7.72 1.42
C ILE A 66 -8.17 -6.21 1.59
N LYS A 67 -8.49 -5.49 0.52
CA LYS A 67 -8.74 -4.05 0.59
C LYS A 67 -9.89 -3.74 1.53
N LYS A 68 -10.98 -4.50 1.45
CA LYS A 68 -12.11 -4.33 2.36
C LYS A 68 -11.72 -4.60 3.80
N LEU A 69 -10.91 -5.61 4.05
CA LEU A 69 -10.42 -5.91 5.39
C LEU A 69 -9.60 -4.74 5.95
N ILE A 70 -8.71 -4.17 5.14
CA ILE A 70 -7.90 -3.02 5.54
C ILE A 70 -8.81 -1.82 5.89
N GLU A 71 -9.80 -1.54 5.05
CA GLU A 71 -10.73 -0.44 5.29
C GLU A 71 -11.50 -0.64 6.59
N ASP A 72 -12.02 -1.84 6.81
CA ASP A 72 -12.84 -2.14 7.97
C ASP A 72 -12.03 -2.23 9.27
N THR A 73 -10.75 -2.56 9.19
CA THR A 73 -9.88 -2.77 10.35
C THR A 73 -9.07 -1.54 10.72
N LEU A 74 -8.45 -0.89 9.73
CA LEU A 74 -7.54 0.23 9.96
C LEU A 74 -8.16 1.58 9.64
N ASP A 75 -8.76 1.73 8.45
CA ASP A 75 -9.24 3.03 8.00
C ASP A 75 -10.38 3.57 8.85
N VAL A 76 -11.20 2.68 9.38
CA VAL A 76 -12.28 3.06 10.32
C VAL A 76 -11.70 3.69 11.60
N LYS A 77 -10.54 3.20 12.04
CA LYS A 77 -9.91 3.66 13.28
C LYS A 77 -9.09 4.93 13.11
N ASP A 78 -8.37 5.05 12.00
CA ASP A 78 -7.37 6.10 11.83
C ASP A 78 -7.72 7.14 10.77
N GLY A 79 -8.87 7.00 10.11
CA GLY A 79 -9.31 7.93 9.08
C GLY A 79 -8.72 7.67 7.70
N GLY A 80 -7.96 6.57 7.56
CA GLY A 80 -7.32 6.21 6.30
C GLY A 80 -6.10 7.07 5.99
N LEU A 81 -5.35 6.63 4.98
CA LEU A 81 -4.14 7.35 4.57
C LEU A 81 -4.43 8.80 4.18
N GLU A 82 -5.60 9.06 3.61
CA GLU A 82 -6.00 10.39 3.16
C GLU A 82 -5.95 11.43 4.25
N SER A 83 -6.14 11.03 5.52
CA SER A 83 -6.08 11.95 6.66
C SER A 83 -4.71 12.60 6.84
N CYS A 84 -3.67 12.04 6.25
CA CYS A 84 -2.30 12.55 6.35
C CYS A 84 -1.77 13.11 5.02
N LEU A 85 -2.54 13.06 3.95
CA LEU A 85 -2.05 13.45 2.63
C LEU A 85 -2.29 14.92 2.33
N SER A 86 -1.35 15.52 1.61
CA SER A 86 -1.45 16.91 1.15
C SER A 86 -2.32 17.08 -0.09
N GLY A 87 -2.67 15.97 -0.74
CA GLY A 87 -3.53 15.97 -1.94
C GLY A 87 -3.94 14.55 -2.28
N PRO A 88 -4.72 14.36 -3.36
CA PRO A 88 -5.17 13.03 -3.74
C PRO A 88 -3.99 12.15 -4.16
N PRO A 89 -4.00 10.86 -3.78
CA PRO A 89 -2.95 9.93 -4.20
C PRO A 89 -3.13 9.53 -5.66
N LEU A 90 -2.03 9.13 -6.28
CA LEU A 90 -2.08 8.41 -7.56
C LEU A 90 -2.24 6.93 -7.25
N LEU A 91 -3.28 6.34 -7.84
CA LEU A 91 -3.61 4.92 -7.62
C LEU A 91 -3.60 4.18 -8.95
N GLY A 92 -3.06 2.98 -8.94
CA GLY A 92 -3.09 2.12 -10.11
C GLY A 92 -3.17 0.66 -9.73
N LEU A 93 -3.90 -0.11 -10.55
CA LEU A 93 -3.91 -1.56 -10.48
C LEU A 93 -3.39 -2.08 -11.80
N PHE A 94 -2.43 -2.98 -11.72
CA PHE A 94 -1.73 -3.50 -12.89
C PHE A 94 -1.74 -5.02 -12.87
N GLU A 95 -2.01 -5.62 -14.03
CA GLU A 95 -1.73 -7.05 -14.19
C GLU A 95 -0.25 -7.19 -14.47
N ILE A 96 0.41 -8.08 -13.75
CA ILE A 96 1.85 -8.26 -13.88
C ILE A 96 2.18 -9.73 -14.16
N ASP A 97 3.34 -9.95 -14.77
CA ASP A 97 3.86 -11.28 -14.96
C ASP A 97 4.34 -11.83 -13.62
N GLU A 98 4.04 -13.09 -13.33
CA GLU A 98 4.49 -13.74 -12.11
C GLU A 98 6.00 -13.68 -11.93
N SER A 99 6.75 -13.76 -13.02
CA SER A 99 8.20 -13.71 -12.96
C SER A 99 8.73 -12.39 -12.40
N ALA A 100 7.95 -11.31 -12.50
CA ALA A 100 8.34 -10.01 -11.95
C ALA A 100 8.40 -10.01 -10.44
N LEU A 101 7.73 -10.96 -9.78
CA LEU A 101 7.68 -11.06 -8.31
C LEU A 101 8.72 -12.02 -7.75
N GLU A 102 9.46 -12.72 -8.58
CA GLU A 102 10.48 -13.66 -8.13
C GLU A 102 11.74 -12.91 -7.74
N LEU A 103 12.25 -13.25 -6.55
CA LEU A 103 13.52 -12.72 -6.10
C LEU A 103 14.65 -13.57 -6.70
N LYS A 104 15.51 -12.94 -7.46
CA LYS A 104 16.71 -13.59 -7.98
C LYS A 104 17.83 -13.46 -6.96
N LYS A 105 18.43 -14.58 -6.71
CA LYS A 105 19.56 -14.64 -5.78
C LYS A 105 20.86 -14.85 -6.54
#